data_acf1e1cdd5868ba122f50dd6ae491714
#
_entry.id   acf1e1cdd5868ba122f50dd6ae491714
#
_cell.length_a   1.000
_cell.length_b   1.000
_cell.length_c   1.000
_cell.angle_alpha   90.00
_cell.angle_beta   90.00
_cell.angle_gamma   90.00
#
_symmetry.space_group_name_H-M   'P 1'
#
loop_
_entity.id
_entity.type
_entity.pdbx_description
1 polymer ?
#
loop_
_entity_poly.entity_id
_entity_poly.type
_entity_poly.pdbx_seq_one_letter_code
_entity_poly.pdbx_strand_id
1 'polypeptide(L)'
;MPPAEVFLSHASEDSPMPQNLATTLTRHGVPVFFSPINITGAQQWQNEILGALQRCDWFVVILSPNAINSMWVKREVAYALQDRRYEDRIVPLKYIDCPLESLQWLTLFQIINFAADFKSGCRELLRVWGIGLREELLP
;
A
#
# COMPACT_ATOMS: atom_id res chain seq x y z
N MET A 1 3.79 -17.13 -0.40
CA MET A 1 2.34 -17.24 -0.19
C MET A 1 1.66 -15.95 -0.58
N PRO A 2 0.63 -15.99 -1.40
CA PRO A 2 -0.14 -14.80 -1.72
C PRO A 2 -0.85 -14.24 -0.50
N PRO A 3 -1.07 -12.92 -0.44
CA PRO A 3 -1.79 -12.33 0.68
C PRO A 3 -3.24 -12.80 0.78
N ALA A 4 -3.76 -12.92 1.99
CA ALA A 4 -5.19 -13.08 2.19
C ALA A 4 -5.92 -11.76 1.89
N GLU A 5 -5.33 -10.65 2.31
CA GLU A 5 -5.82 -9.31 1.98
C GLU A 5 -4.70 -8.30 2.24
N VAL A 6 -4.51 -7.38 1.29
CA VAL A 6 -3.50 -6.33 1.37
C VAL A 6 -4.14 -5.03 1.84
N PHE A 7 -3.54 -4.40 2.84
CA PHE A 7 -3.90 -3.03 3.21
C PHE A 7 -3.07 -2.07 2.35
N LEU A 8 -3.71 -1.29 1.50
CA LEU A 8 -3.03 -0.35 0.61
C LEU A 8 -3.14 1.06 1.19
N SER A 9 -2.05 1.53 1.78
CA SER A 9 -1.95 2.86 2.37
C SER A 9 -1.48 3.86 1.33
N HIS A 10 -2.20 4.98 1.17
CA HIS A 10 -1.90 5.97 0.14
C HIS A 10 -2.49 7.33 0.49
N ALA A 11 -1.95 8.37 -0.15
CA ALA A 11 -2.55 9.71 -0.08
C ALA A 11 -3.58 9.86 -1.20
N SER A 12 -4.71 10.48 -0.89
CA SER A 12 -5.78 10.69 -1.87
C SER A 12 -5.34 11.53 -3.05
N GLU A 13 -4.40 12.44 -2.85
CA GLU A 13 -3.88 13.32 -3.88
C GLU A 13 -3.07 12.57 -4.95
N ASP A 14 -2.69 11.33 -4.69
CA ASP A 14 -1.91 10.53 -5.65
C ASP A 14 -2.77 9.80 -6.69
N SER A 15 -4.09 9.99 -6.65
CA SER A 15 -4.97 9.45 -7.69
C SER A 15 -4.50 9.85 -9.10
N PRO A 16 -4.61 8.97 -10.11
CA PRO A 16 -5.26 7.66 -10.09
C PRO A 16 -4.31 6.47 -9.85
N MET A 17 -3.05 6.70 -9.50
CA MET A 17 -2.08 5.61 -9.37
C MET A 17 -2.48 4.55 -8.33
N PRO A 18 -2.91 4.92 -7.09
CA PRO A 18 -3.33 3.89 -6.13
C PRO A 18 -4.52 3.07 -6.62
N GLN A 19 -5.48 3.69 -7.31
CA GLN A 19 -6.62 2.98 -7.87
C GLN A 19 -6.19 1.99 -8.95
N ASN A 20 -5.26 2.40 -9.82
CA ASN A 20 -4.73 1.53 -10.87
C ASN A 20 -3.99 0.34 -10.27
N LEU A 21 -3.25 0.55 -9.20
CA LEU A 21 -2.55 -0.52 -8.50
C LEU A 21 -3.55 -1.49 -7.86
N ALA A 22 -4.55 -0.97 -7.15
CA ALA A 22 -5.58 -1.80 -6.52
C ALA A 22 -6.31 -2.65 -7.56
N THR A 23 -6.65 -2.06 -8.70
CA THR A 23 -7.29 -2.78 -9.81
C THR A 23 -6.40 -3.90 -10.33
N THR A 24 -5.13 -3.62 -10.54
CA THR A 24 -4.16 -4.61 -11.04
C THR A 24 -4.03 -5.77 -10.06
N LEU A 25 -3.85 -5.49 -8.78
CA LEU A 25 -3.72 -6.53 -7.76
C LEU A 25 -4.98 -7.38 -7.67
N THR A 26 -6.14 -6.74 -7.67
CA THR A 26 -7.43 -7.44 -7.59
C THR A 26 -7.62 -8.37 -8.79
N ARG A 27 -7.27 -7.91 -9.98
CA ARG A 27 -7.37 -8.74 -11.19
C ARG A 27 -6.43 -9.93 -11.17
N HIS A 28 -5.34 -9.84 -10.41
CA HIS A 28 -4.40 -10.95 -10.22
C HIS A 28 -4.79 -11.85 -9.05
N GLY A 29 -5.98 -11.68 -8.49
CA GLY A 29 -6.48 -12.53 -7.41
C GLY A 29 -6.02 -12.13 -6.03
N VAL A 30 -5.47 -10.91 -5.86
CA VAL A 30 -5.02 -10.40 -4.56
C VAL A 30 -6.09 -9.46 -4.00
N PRO A 31 -6.79 -9.84 -2.92
CA PRO A 31 -7.76 -8.94 -2.31
C PRO A 31 -7.06 -7.71 -1.72
N VAL A 32 -7.65 -6.55 -1.94
CA VAL A 32 -7.08 -5.27 -1.49
C VAL A 32 -8.10 -4.51 -0.69
N PHE A 33 -7.73 -4.06 0.51
CA PHE A 33 -8.46 -3.03 1.20
C PHE A 33 -7.95 -1.69 0.70
N PHE A 34 -8.79 -0.98 -0.03
CA PHE A 34 -8.50 0.34 -0.54
C PHE A 34 -9.26 1.35 0.30
N SER A 35 -8.53 2.22 1.01
CA SER A 35 -9.14 3.16 1.94
C SER A 35 -10.09 4.10 1.20
N PRO A 36 -11.40 4.10 1.55
CA PRO A 36 -12.36 4.94 0.83
C PRO A 36 -12.13 6.42 1.16
N ILE A 37 -12.16 7.23 0.11
CA ILE A 37 -11.88 8.66 0.20
C ILE A 37 -13.07 9.44 0.77
N ASN A 38 -14.29 8.86 0.77
CA ASN A 38 -15.54 9.56 1.00
C ASN A 38 -16.30 9.08 2.25
N ILE A 39 -15.61 8.74 3.31
CA ILE A 39 -16.30 8.40 4.55
C ILE A 39 -16.62 9.70 5.30
N THR A 40 -17.90 9.92 5.52
CA THR A 40 -18.40 11.01 6.34
C THR A 40 -18.45 10.54 7.78
N GLY A 41 -17.68 11.18 8.65
CA GLY A 41 -17.66 10.87 10.07
C GLY A 41 -16.35 10.18 10.49
N ALA A 42 -15.59 10.90 11.31
CA ALA A 42 -14.25 10.47 11.74
C ALA A 42 -14.27 9.13 12.46
N GLN A 43 -15.32 8.83 13.22
CA GLN A 43 -15.38 7.61 14.01
C GLN A 43 -15.67 6.38 13.17
N GLN A 44 -16.57 6.47 12.20
CA GLN A 44 -16.85 5.38 11.27
C GLN A 44 -15.61 5.07 10.43
N TRP A 45 -14.91 6.11 10.01
CA TRP A 45 -13.68 6.00 9.25
C TRP A 45 -12.60 5.28 10.04
N GLN A 46 -12.41 5.66 11.32
CA GLN A 46 -11.44 5.00 12.20
C GLN A 46 -11.78 3.53 12.41
N ASN A 47 -13.06 3.20 12.58
CA ASN A 47 -13.48 1.82 12.80
C ASN A 47 -13.20 0.95 11.57
N GLU A 48 -13.47 1.44 10.38
CA GLU A 48 -13.20 0.69 9.14
C GLU A 48 -11.71 0.50 8.90
N ILE A 49 -10.92 1.54 9.08
CA ILE A 49 -9.48 1.48 8.89
C ILE A 49 -8.84 0.55 9.91
N LEU A 50 -9.20 0.70 11.18
CA LEU A 50 -8.66 -0.16 12.24
C LEU A 50 -9.04 -1.61 12.02
N GLY A 51 -10.30 -1.85 11.65
CA GLY A 51 -10.76 -3.20 11.35
C GLY A 51 -9.98 -3.84 10.22
N ALA A 52 -9.69 -3.07 9.16
CA ALA A 52 -8.88 -3.55 8.05
C ALA A 52 -7.43 -3.82 8.47
N LEU A 53 -6.83 -2.92 9.25
CA LEU A 53 -5.47 -3.11 9.75
C LEU A 53 -5.35 -4.37 10.62
N GLN A 54 -6.40 -4.69 11.36
CA GLN A 54 -6.43 -5.90 12.20
C GLN A 54 -6.70 -7.17 11.40
N ARG A 55 -7.29 -7.05 10.21
CA ARG A 55 -7.70 -8.19 9.38
C ARG A 55 -6.68 -8.52 8.29
N CYS A 56 -6.11 -7.50 7.63
CA CYS A 56 -5.17 -7.70 6.53
C CYS A 56 -3.88 -8.37 7.03
N ASP A 57 -3.20 -9.08 6.15
CA ASP A 57 -1.95 -9.77 6.48
C ASP A 57 -0.73 -9.21 5.77
N TRP A 58 -0.91 -8.27 4.85
CA TRP A 58 0.15 -7.53 4.19
C TRP A 58 -0.16 -6.05 4.18
N PHE A 59 0.87 -5.23 4.31
CA PHE A 59 0.75 -3.78 4.30
C PHE A 59 1.61 -3.22 3.18
N VAL A 60 0.97 -2.52 2.25
CA VAL A 60 1.66 -1.87 1.13
C VAL A 60 1.41 -0.37 1.25
N VAL A 61 2.47 0.41 1.25
CA VAL A 61 2.38 1.86 1.35
C VAL A 61 3.00 2.53 0.13
N ILE A 62 2.25 3.43 -0.48
CA ILE A 62 2.70 4.20 -1.64
C ILE A 62 3.37 5.47 -1.16
N LEU A 63 4.67 5.61 -1.43
CA LEU A 63 5.46 6.74 -0.99
C LEU A 63 5.50 7.84 -2.04
N SER A 64 5.18 9.04 -1.61
CA SER A 64 5.15 10.25 -2.42
C SER A 64 5.27 11.45 -1.51
N PRO A 65 5.53 12.67 -2.03
CA PRO A 65 5.49 13.87 -1.20
C PRO A 65 4.14 14.04 -0.48
N ASN A 66 3.05 13.68 -1.13
CA ASN A 66 1.72 13.74 -0.52
C ASN A 66 1.59 12.76 0.65
N ALA A 67 2.08 11.52 0.45
CA ALA A 67 1.96 10.47 1.46
C ALA A 67 2.75 10.79 2.72
N ILE A 68 3.97 11.28 2.58
CA ILE A 68 4.80 11.59 3.76
C ILE A 68 4.26 12.78 4.57
N ASN A 69 3.39 13.59 3.98
CA ASN A 69 2.72 14.70 4.67
C ASN A 69 1.31 14.33 5.12
N SER A 70 0.85 13.13 4.82
CA SER A 70 -0.48 12.68 5.23
C SER A 70 -0.45 12.13 6.65
N MET A 71 -1.24 12.74 7.52
CA MET A 71 -1.36 12.25 8.89
C MET A 71 -1.93 10.82 8.92
N TRP A 72 -2.85 10.51 8.00
CA TRP A 72 -3.47 9.20 7.95
C TRP A 72 -2.49 8.13 7.52
N VAL A 73 -1.69 8.39 6.50
CA VAL A 73 -0.64 7.45 6.07
C VAL A 73 0.34 7.20 7.22
N LYS A 74 0.74 8.26 7.93
CA LYS A 74 1.66 8.12 9.06
C LYS A 74 1.08 7.25 10.18
N ARG A 75 -0.21 7.41 10.47
CA ARG A 75 -0.89 6.62 11.50
C ARG A 75 -0.99 5.15 11.09
N GLU A 76 -1.33 4.89 9.82
CA GLU A 76 -1.42 3.54 9.30
C GLU A 76 -0.06 2.84 9.33
N VAL A 77 0.99 3.53 8.90
CA VAL A 77 2.36 3.00 8.95
C VAL A 77 2.78 2.72 10.39
N ALA A 78 2.50 3.64 11.31
CA ALA A 78 2.85 3.45 12.72
C ALA A 78 2.17 2.22 13.30
N TYR A 79 0.91 1.99 12.96
CA TYR A 79 0.19 0.79 13.39
C TYR A 79 0.85 -0.47 12.83
N ALA A 80 1.12 -0.48 11.53
CA ALA A 80 1.70 -1.65 10.88
C ALA A 80 3.08 -2.02 11.47
N LEU A 81 3.89 -1.00 11.78
CA LEU A 81 5.22 -1.24 12.35
C LEU A 81 5.17 -1.86 13.74
N GLN A 82 4.08 -1.70 14.48
CA GLN A 82 3.93 -2.20 15.84
C GLN A 82 3.19 -3.54 15.90
N ASP A 83 2.59 -3.97 14.81
CA ASP A 83 1.78 -5.18 14.78
C ASP A 83 2.62 -6.35 14.23
N ARG A 84 2.78 -7.42 15.05
CA ARG A 84 3.55 -8.59 14.66
C ARG A 84 3.05 -9.26 13.39
N ARG A 85 1.77 -9.11 13.08
CA ARG A 85 1.18 -9.67 11.86
C ARG A 85 1.90 -9.17 10.61
N TYR A 86 2.37 -7.92 10.65
CA TYR A 86 3.05 -7.28 9.53
C TYR A 86 4.56 -7.42 9.58
N GLU A 87 5.11 -8.18 10.53
CA GLU A 87 6.54 -8.44 10.56
C GLU A 87 6.96 -9.08 9.23
N ASP A 88 7.93 -8.51 8.53
CA ASP A 88 8.38 -8.94 7.20
C ASP A 88 7.29 -8.88 6.13
N ARG A 89 6.18 -8.19 6.38
CA ARG A 89 5.05 -8.09 5.44
C ARG A 89 4.65 -6.65 5.15
N ILE A 90 5.61 -5.75 5.25
CA ILE A 90 5.43 -4.35 4.86
C ILE A 90 6.24 -4.12 3.57
N VAL A 91 5.57 -3.61 2.54
CA VAL A 91 6.20 -3.33 1.25
C VAL A 91 6.01 -1.86 0.90
N PRO A 92 7.06 -1.03 1.07
CA PRO A 92 7.00 0.35 0.60
C PRO A 92 7.18 0.41 -0.91
N LEU A 93 6.36 1.23 -1.57
CA LEU A 93 6.46 1.47 -3.01
C LEU A 93 6.88 2.92 -3.25
N LYS A 94 7.99 3.12 -3.96
CA LYS A 94 8.43 4.46 -4.31
C LYS A 94 7.72 4.90 -5.59
N TYR A 95 6.69 5.72 -5.44
CA TYR A 95 5.93 6.24 -6.58
C TYR A 95 6.54 7.54 -7.10
N ILE A 96 6.78 8.50 -6.20
CA ILE A 96 7.43 9.76 -6.51
C ILE A 96 8.52 9.97 -5.46
N ASP A 97 9.71 10.36 -5.90
CA ASP A 97 10.83 10.57 -4.99
C ASP A 97 10.48 11.58 -3.90
N CYS A 98 10.83 11.25 -2.67
CA CYS A 98 10.51 12.09 -1.52
C CYS A 98 11.45 11.76 -0.36
N PRO A 99 11.71 12.74 0.55
CA PRO A 99 12.51 12.47 1.73
C PRO A 99 11.72 11.59 2.71
N LEU A 100 12.37 10.57 3.27
CA LEU A 100 11.73 9.61 4.18
C LEU A 100 12.02 9.90 5.65
N GLU A 101 12.37 11.13 6.02
CA GLU A 101 12.74 11.47 7.39
C GLU A 101 11.65 11.15 8.40
N SER A 102 10.40 11.44 8.05
CA SER A 102 9.24 11.15 8.93
C SER A 102 8.82 9.69 8.91
N LEU A 103 9.31 8.90 7.95
CA LEU A 103 8.99 7.48 7.78
C LEU A 103 10.26 6.65 7.61
N GLN A 104 11.32 7.04 8.28
CA GLN A 104 12.65 6.43 8.10
C GLN A 104 12.67 4.93 8.40
N TRP A 105 11.76 4.44 9.27
CA TRP A 105 11.68 3.02 9.58
C TRP A 105 11.34 2.17 8.37
N LEU A 106 10.72 2.76 7.35
CA LEU A 106 10.38 2.04 6.12
C LEU A 106 11.62 1.70 5.30
N THR A 107 12.76 2.38 5.53
CA THR A 107 14.00 2.06 4.84
C THR A 107 14.60 0.72 5.26
N LEU A 108 14.11 0.12 6.35
CA LEU A 108 14.51 -1.22 6.78
C LEU A 108 13.87 -2.31 5.92
N PHE A 109 12.86 -1.98 5.14
CA PHE A 109 12.19 -2.92 4.26
C PHE A 109 12.68 -2.72 2.83
N GLN A 110 12.48 -3.74 1.98
CA GLN A 110 12.81 -3.62 0.57
C GLN A 110 11.82 -2.71 -0.12
N ILE A 111 12.31 -1.59 -0.66
CA ILE A 111 11.48 -0.62 -1.36
C ILE A 111 11.40 -1.01 -2.83
N ILE A 112 10.19 -1.10 -3.37
CA ILE A 112 9.96 -1.38 -4.78
C ILE A 112 9.77 -0.06 -5.52
N ASN A 113 10.48 0.12 -6.63
CA ASN A 113 10.47 1.35 -7.41
C ASN A 113 9.33 1.34 -8.43
N PHE A 114 8.36 2.24 -8.23
CA PHE A 114 7.29 2.52 -9.20
C PHE A 114 7.50 3.83 -9.95
N ALA A 115 8.54 4.60 -9.59
CA ALA A 115 8.74 5.92 -10.17
C ALA A 115 9.14 5.85 -11.65
N ALA A 116 9.88 4.82 -12.04
CA ALA A 116 10.36 4.68 -13.41
C ALA A 116 9.29 4.11 -14.35
N ASP A 117 8.52 3.12 -13.88
CA ASP A 117 7.57 2.42 -14.72
C ASP A 117 6.57 1.64 -13.86
N PHE A 118 5.27 1.89 -14.05
CA PHE A 118 4.19 1.23 -13.33
C PHE A 118 4.21 -0.29 -13.56
N LYS A 119 4.37 -0.72 -14.80
CA LYS A 119 4.37 -2.13 -15.17
C LYS A 119 5.49 -2.90 -14.47
N SER A 120 6.69 -2.35 -14.50
CA SER A 120 7.84 -2.97 -13.83
C SER A 120 7.65 -3.05 -12.32
N GLY A 121 7.08 -2.00 -11.74
CA GLY A 121 6.75 -1.98 -10.30
C GLY A 121 5.73 -3.06 -9.95
N CYS A 122 4.68 -3.20 -10.74
CA CYS A 122 3.69 -4.25 -10.55
C CYS A 122 4.31 -5.65 -10.64
N ARG A 123 5.21 -5.85 -11.61
CA ARG A 123 5.90 -7.13 -11.76
C ARG A 123 6.71 -7.48 -10.52
N GLU A 124 7.47 -6.53 -9.99
CA GLU A 124 8.27 -6.76 -8.79
C GLU A 124 7.41 -7.00 -7.56
N LEU A 125 6.33 -6.22 -7.40
CA LEU A 125 5.44 -6.38 -6.26
C LEU A 125 4.78 -7.76 -6.27
N LEU A 126 4.21 -8.16 -7.40
CA LEU A 126 3.55 -9.47 -7.52
C LEU A 126 4.54 -10.60 -7.29
N ARG A 127 5.80 -10.42 -7.69
CA ARG A 127 6.84 -11.43 -7.48
C ARG A 127 7.10 -11.69 -6.00
N VAL A 128 6.93 -10.70 -5.13
CA VAL A 128 7.05 -10.88 -3.68
C VAL A 128 6.14 -12.00 -3.20
N TRP A 129 4.98 -12.15 -3.84
CA TRP A 129 3.96 -13.14 -3.49
C TRP A 129 3.97 -14.37 -4.40
N GLY A 130 4.98 -14.50 -5.25
CA GLY A 130 5.08 -15.62 -6.17
C GLY A 130 4.08 -15.57 -7.31
N ILE A 131 3.59 -14.38 -7.66
CA ILE A 131 2.60 -14.19 -8.73
C ILE A 131 3.28 -13.56 -9.94
N GLY A 132 3.08 -14.15 -11.12
CA GLY A 132 3.57 -13.58 -12.37
C GLY A 132 2.65 -12.50 -12.89
N LEU A 133 3.24 -11.41 -13.39
CA LEU A 133 2.45 -10.34 -14.00
C LEU A 133 1.81 -10.81 -15.30
N ARG A 134 0.52 -10.55 -15.45
CA ARG A 134 -0.22 -10.78 -16.68
C ARG A 134 -0.58 -9.41 -17.27
N GLU A 135 0.07 -9.06 -18.37
CA GLU A 135 -0.04 -7.73 -18.96
C GLU A 135 -1.46 -7.37 -19.38
N GLU A 136 -2.24 -8.38 -19.81
CA GLU A 136 -3.63 -8.18 -20.21
C GLU A 136 -4.53 -7.74 -19.03
N LEU A 137 -4.03 -7.87 -17.79
CA LEU A 137 -4.77 -7.46 -16.59
C LEU A 137 -4.42 -6.04 -16.13
N LEU A 138 -3.47 -5.39 -16.78
CA LEU A 138 -3.16 -3.99 -16.47
C LEU A 138 -4.30 -3.06 -16.87
N PRO A 139 -4.49 -1.94 -16.13
CA PRO A 139 -5.55 -0.98 -16.47
C PRO A 139 -5.28 -0.27 -17.79
#